data_0f3692228fb839edcdbb9a406cce52c0
#
_entry.id   0f3692228fb839edcdbb9a406cce52c0
#
_cell.length_a   1.000
_cell.length_b   1.000
_cell.length_c   1.000
_cell.angle_alpha   90.00
_cell.angle_beta   90.00
_cell.angle_gamma   90.00
#
_symmetry.space_group_name_H-M   'P 1'
#
loop_
_entity.id
_entity.type
_entity.pdbx_description
1 polymer ?
#
loop_
_entity_poly.entity_id
_entity_poly.type
_entity_poly.pdbx_seq_one_letter_code
_entity_poly.pdbx_strand_id
1 'polypeptide(L)'
;MKPIAGPGGILVVVGMTREAKILGPEAPVLIGGGDAAALATALEAELAAGVAGVVSFGLCGALDSSLKVGDLVIGEVVLDGIDRLPTDPAWTERLAAALPGARRGGFASSGRPVASVADKAALLAATGALAVDMESHLVARLARAHRAPFAVVRGVSDGARRALPHAAQVGLAADGRPAIGPVLASLRSNPFQIGALIRTALEAEDGFQALERARRALGHRLAGPGRVDALVDHLAADPAAIVSADHALGEAQPTVLQDTRGPPLARPGA
;
A
#
# COMPACT_ATOMS: atom_id res chain seq x y z
N MET A 1 -5.50 -5.89 20.15
CA MET A 1 -4.27 -6.33 19.45
C MET A 1 -3.36 -5.12 19.33
N LYS A 2 -2.04 -5.24 19.53
CA LYS A 2 -1.14 -4.08 19.37
C LYS A 2 -1.06 -3.73 17.86
N PRO A 3 -1.15 -2.43 17.48
CA PRO A 3 -1.03 -2.02 16.09
C PRO A 3 0.29 -2.45 15.46
N ILE A 4 0.27 -2.90 14.21
CA ILE A 4 1.44 -3.40 13.46
C ILE A 4 2.33 -2.23 13.04
N ALA A 5 1.72 -1.18 12.45
CA ALA A 5 2.46 -0.01 11.98
C ALA A 5 2.79 0.99 13.10
N GLY A 6 1.91 1.09 14.10
CA GLY A 6 2.01 2.08 15.16
C GLY A 6 1.87 3.53 14.66
N PRO A 7 1.76 4.49 15.58
CA PRO A 7 1.62 5.90 15.23
C PRO A 7 2.81 6.41 14.41
N GLY A 8 2.51 7.02 13.25
CA GLY A 8 3.52 7.57 12.34
C GLY A 8 4.29 6.54 11.50
N GLY A 9 3.90 5.27 11.54
CA GLY A 9 4.40 4.22 10.63
C GLY A 9 3.67 4.23 9.29
N ILE A 10 4.31 3.70 8.24
CA ILE A 10 3.67 3.43 6.95
C ILE A 10 3.16 2.00 6.96
N LEU A 11 1.85 1.83 6.84
CA LEU A 11 1.23 0.53 6.71
C LEU A 11 1.28 0.06 5.25
N VAL A 12 1.64 -1.19 5.02
CA VAL A 12 1.65 -1.77 3.67
C VAL A 12 0.58 -2.84 3.56
N VAL A 13 -0.26 -2.75 2.55
CA VAL A 13 -1.25 -3.79 2.21
C VAL A 13 -0.79 -4.53 0.96
N VAL A 14 -0.74 -5.84 1.05
CA VAL A 14 -0.34 -6.75 -0.03
C VAL A 14 -1.40 -7.84 -0.23
N GLY A 15 -1.48 -8.41 -1.44
CA GLY A 15 -2.38 -9.54 -1.72
C GLY A 15 -1.80 -10.89 -1.28
N MET A 16 -0.47 -11.05 -1.34
CA MET A 16 0.18 -12.35 -1.19
C MET A 16 1.33 -12.36 -0.17
N THR A 17 1.53 -13.51 0.47
CA THR A 17 2.69 -13.74 1.36
C THR A 17 4.04 -13.53 0.68
N ARG A 18 4.13 -13.76 -0.63
CA ARG A 18 5.37 -13.50 -1.37
C ARG A 18 5.69 -12.00 -1.47
N GLU A 19 4.69 -11.17 -1.66
CA GLU A 19 4.84 -9.71 -1.67
C GLU A 19 5.29 -9.20 -0.29
N ALA A 20 4.74 -9.76 0.79
CA ALA A 20 5.17 -9.43 2.14
C ALA A 20 6.66 -9.77 2.38
N LYS A 21 7.14 -10.89 1.83
CA LYS A 21 8.58 -11.26 1.94
C LYS A 21 9.51 -10.27 1.23
N ILE A 22 9.08 -9.65 0.12
CA ILE A 22 9.85 -8.61 -0.57
C ILE A 22 10.07 -7.40 0.33
N LEU A 23 9.10 -7.08 1.17
CA LEU A 23 9.17 -5.94 2.09
C LEU A 23 10.10 -6.19 3.27
N GLY A 24 10.30 -7.45 3.65
CA GLY A 24 11.12 -7.88 4.78
C GLY A 24 10.33 -8.04 6.09
N PRO A 25 10.92 -8.69 7.10
CA PRO A 25 10.22 -9.09 8.32
C PRO A 25 9.83 -7.91 9.23
N GLU A 26 10.51 -6.78 9.12
CA GLU A 26 10.27 -5.59 9.94
C GLU A 26 9.21 -4.65 9.34
N ALA A 27 8.74 -4.93 8.11
CA ALA A 27 7.74 -4.09 7.48
C ALA A 27 6.36 -4.32 8.11
N PRO A 28 5.62 -3.25 8.44
CA PRO A 28 4.25 -3.37 8.94
C PRO A 28 3.30 -3.71 7.80
N VAL A 29 3.04 -5.02 7.60
CA VAL A 29 2.30 -5.55 6.45
C VAL A 29 1.01 -6.20 6.88
N LEU A 30 -0.09 -5.86 6.19
CA LEU A 30 -1.34 -6.62 6.16
C LEU A 30 -1.41 -7.43 4.86
N ILE A 31 -1.73 -8.70 4.97
CA ILE A 31 -1.91 -9.59 3.81
C ILE A 31 -3.41 -9.76 3.58
N GLY A 32 -3.89 -9.33 2.40
CA GLY A 32 -5.29 -9.41 2.02
C GLY A 32 -5.71 -10.84 1.67
N GLY A 33 -4.87 -11.57 0.97
CA GLY A 33 -5.21 -12.91 0.49
C GLY A 33 -6.51 -12.92 -0.31
N GLY A 34 -7.31 -13.95 -0.10
CA GLY A 34 -8.65 -14.08 -0.69
C GLY A 34 -9.79 -13.63 0.23
N ASP A 35 -9.52 -12.99 1.38
CA ASP A 35 -10.51 -12.59 2.38
C ASP A 35 -10.58 -11.08 2.55
N ALA A 36 -11.37 -10.43 1.70
CA ALA A 36 -11.56 -8.98 1.74
C ALA A 36 -12.21 -8.49 3.06
N ALA A 37 -13.04 -9.30 3.72
CA ALA A 37 -13.70 -8.90 4.96
C ALA A 37 -12.72 -8.91 6.14
N ALA A 38 -11.86 -9.92 6.23
CA ALA A 38 -10.80 -9.97 7.22
C ALA A 38 -9.79 -8.83 7.02
N LEU A 39 -9.40 -8.55 5.76
CA LEU A 39 -8.55 -7.43 5.42
C LEU A 39 -9.18 -6.10 5.85
N ALA A 40 -10.46 -5.88 5.54
CA ALA A 40 -11.17 -4.65 5.92
C ALA A 40 -11.12 -4.42 7.44
N THR A 41 -11.43 -5.46 8.22
CA THR A 41 -11.43 -5.39 9.69
C THR A 41 -10.04 -5.06 10.24
N ALA A 42 -9.00 -5.72 9.72
CA ALA A 42 -7.63 -5.49 10.17
C ALA A 42 -7.12 -4.09 9.79
N LEU A 43 -7.41 -3.65 8.57
CA LEU A 43 -7.02 -2.34 8.06
C LEU A 43 -7.72 -1.21 8.82
N GLU A 44 -9.01 -1.35 9.11
CA GLU A 44 -9.78 -0.42 9.94
C GLU A 44 -9.13 -0.20 11.31
N ALA A 45 -8.74 -1.29 11.98
CA ALA A 45 -8.08 -1.23 13.28
C ALA A 45 -6.72 -0.50 13.22
N GLU A 46 -5.92 -0.73 12.17
CA GLU A 46 -4.63 -0.07 11.98
C GLU A 46 -4.79 1.43 11.68
N LEU A 47 -5.75 1.79 10.81
CA LEU A 47 -6.04 3.18 10.47
C LEU A 47 -6.56 3.96 11.68
N ALA A 48 -7.43 3.35 12.49
CA ALA A 48 -7.93 3.93 13.74
C ALA A 48 -6.82 4.16 14.78
N ALA A 49 -5.77 3.35 14.77
CA ALA A 49 -4.60 3.54 15.64
C ALA A 49 -3.66 4.68 15.20
N GLY A 50 -3.87 5.26 14.01
CA GLY A 50 -3.15 6.44 13.52
C GLY A 50 -1.84 6.12 12.81
N VAL A 51 -1.89 5.75 11.54
CA VAL A 51 -0.72 5.57 10.67
C VAL A 51 -0.36 6.89 9.97
N ALA A 52 0.90 7.06 9.55
CA ALA A 52 1.32 8.19 8.72
C ALA A 52 0.81 8.08 7.27
N GLY A 53 0.49 6.87 6.84
CA GLY A 53 -0.06 6.59 5.52
C GLY A 53 -0.16 5.10 5.26
N VAL A 54 -0.92 4.73 4.24
CA VAL A 54 -1.09 3.34 3.80
C VAL A 54 -0.77 3.21 2.32
N VAL A 55 -0.02 2.16 1.95
CA VAL A 55 0.30 1.88 0.55
C VAL A 55 -0.19 0.50 0.15
N SER A 56 -0.89 0.43 -0.98
CA SER A 56 -1.23 -0.82 -1.66
C SER A 56 -0.06 -1.22 -2.54
N PHE A 57 0.63 -2.32 -2.18
CA PHE A 57 1.86 -2.78 -2.83
C PHE A 57 1.71 -4.23 -3.28
N GLY A 58 2.04 -4.55 -4.54
CA GLY A 58 1.93 -5.91 -5.04
C GLY A 58 1.80 -6.01 -6.56
N LEU A 59 1.33 -7.16 -7.04
CA LEU A 59 1.11 -7.41 -8.46
C LEU A 59 -0.21 -6.80 -8.96
N CYS A 60 -0.27 -6.57 -10.28
CA CYS A 60 -1.50 -6.18 -10.99
C CYS A 60 -1.55 -6.80 -12.38
N GLY A 61 -2.76 -6.90 -12.93
CA GLY A 61 -2.98 -7.19 -14.35
C GLY A 61 -3.01 -5.90 -15.18
N ALA A 62 -2.36 -5.91 -16.36
CA ALA A 62 -2.48 -4.81 -17.31
C ALA A 62 -3.86 -4.80 -17.98
N LEU A 63 -4.45 -3.61 -18.09
CA LEU A 63 -5.62 -3.35 -18.93
C LEU A 63 -5.22 -2.66 -20.22
N ASP A 64 -4.30 -1.71 -20.14
CA ASP A 64 -3.75 -1.02 -21.32
C ASP A 64 -2.61 -1.82 -21.93
N SER A 65 -2.65 -1.96 -23.26
CA SER A 65 -1.66 -2.73 -24.02
C SER A 65 -0.28 -2.07 -24.14
N SER A 66 -0.13 -0.83 -23.69
CA SER A 66 1.15 -0.16 -23.58
C SER A 66 1.98 -0.65 -22.39
N LEU A 67 1.34 -1.28 -21.39
CA LEU A 67 2.01 -1.91 -20.26
C LEU A 67 2.57 -3.28 -20.65
N LYS A 68 3.79 -3.54 -20.22
CA LYS A 68 4.47 -4.83 -20.36
C LYS A 68 4.59 -5.52 -19.02
N VAL A 69 4.64 -6.84 -19.04
CA VAL A 69 4.99 -7.64 -17.86
C VAL A 69 6.34 -7.18 -17.31
N GLY A 70 6.41 -7.00 -15.99
CA GLY A 70 7.59 -6.45 -15.31
C GLY A 70 7.68 -4.90 -15.28
N ASP A 71 6.73 -4.18 -15.90
CA ASP A 71 6.60 -2.74 -15.70
C ASP A 71 6.12 -2.44 -14.27
N LEU A 72 6.55 -1.29 -13.74
CA LEU A 72 6.00 -0.73 -12.51
C LEU A 72 4.90 0.29 -12.85
N VAL A 73 3.83 0.29 -12.07
CA VAL A 73 2.74 1.26 -12.17
C VAL A 73 2.55 1.94 -10.83
N ILE A 74 2.56 3.26 -10.83
CA ILE A 74 2.20 4.12 -9.70
C ILE A 74 0.76 4.58 -9.91
N GLY A 75 -0.11 4.34 -8.92
CA GLY A 75 -1.50 4.76 -8.98
C GLY A 75 -1.67 6.24 -8.70
N GLU A 76 -2.44 6.91 -9.53
CA GLU A 76 -2.88 8.29 -9.33
C GLU A 76 -4.32 8.35 -8.82
N VAL A 77 -5.11 7.34 -9.17
CA VAL A 77 -6.52 7.21 -8.78
C VAL A 77 -6.92 5.74 -8.81
N VAL A 78 -7.73 5.34 -7.85
CA VAL A 78 -8.41 4.04 -7.85
C VAL A 78 -9.86 4.27 -8.27
N LEU A 79 -10.31 3.48 -9.24
CA LEU A 79 -11.65 3.55 -9.85
C LEU A 79 -12.48 2.37 -9.36
N ASP A 80 -13.52 2.65 -8.59
CA ASP A 80 -14.34 1.64 -7.94
C ASP A 80 -15.82 1.91 -8.21
N GLY A 81 -16.34 1.29 -9.25
CA GLY A 81 -17.65 1.64 -9.82
C GLY A 81 -17.65 3.07 -10.34
N ILE A 82 -18.51 3.92 -9.75
CA ILE A 82 -18.60 5.35 -10.07
C ILE A 82 -17.61 6.21 -9.26
N ASP A 83 -17.03 5.64 -8.19
CA ASP A 83 -16.15 6.37 -7.30
C ASP A 83 -14.74 6.52 -7.90
N ARG A 84 -14.20 7.71 -7.73
CA ARG A 84 -12.81 8.05 -8.04
C ARG A 84 -12.10 8.39 -6.74
N LEU A 85 -11.17 7.56 -6.35
CA LEU A 85 -10.44 7.65 -5.09
C LEU A 85 -8.99 8.06 -5.39
N PRO A 86 -8.65 9.36 -5.36
CA PRO A 86 -7.30 9.81 -5.67
C PRO A 86 -6.30 9.32 -4.61
N THR A 87 -5.08 9.05 -5.05
CA THR A 87 -3.93 8.83 -4.17
C THR A 87 -3.41 10.16 -3.64
N ASP A 88 -2.55 10.12 -2.61
CA ASP A 88 -1.87 11.31 -2.10
C ASP A 88 -0.91 11.89 -3.16
N PRO A 89 -1.11 13.13 -3.63
CA PRO A 89 -0.32 13.68 -4.73
C PRO A 89 1.16 13.83 -4.37
N ALA A 90 1.48 14.27 -3.14
CA ALA A 90 2.85 14.47 -2.71
C ALA A 90 3.60 13.13 -2.61
N TRP A 91 2.93 12.09 -2.12
CA TRP A 91 3.50 10.73 -2.10
C TRP A 91 3.68 10.18 -3.52
N THR A 92 2.70 10.36 -4.39
CA THR A 92 2.77 9.95 -5.80
C THR A 92 3.95 10.59 -6.53
N GLU A 93 4.23 11.88 -6.31
CA GLU A 93 5.40 12.55 -6.88
C GLU A 93 6.73 12.01 -6.32
N ARG A 94 6.80 11.74 -5.01
CA ARG A 94 7.99 11.10 -4.40
C ARG A 94 8.24 9.70 -4.97
N LEU A 95 7.18 8.91 -5.18
CA LEU A 95 7.27 7.61 -5.82
C LEU A 95 7.77 7.73 -7.25
N ALA A 96 7.24 8.67 -8.03
CA ALA A 96 7.64 8.89 -9.42
C ALA A 96 9.10 9.35 -9.53
N ALA A 97 9.56 10.21 -8.63
CA ALA A 97 10.95 10.65 -8.56
C ALA A 97 11.92 9.50 -8.24
N ALA A 98 11.52 8.58 -7.34
CA ALA A 98 12.33 7.42 -6.97
C ALA A 98 12.26 6.25 -7.98
N LEU A 99 11.23 6.22 -8.83
CA LEU A 99 10.98 5.17 -9.82
C LEU A 99 10.79 5.78 -11.23
N PRO A 100 11.84 6.37 -11.83
CA PRO A 100 11.71 7.18 -13.05
C PRO A 100 11.23 6.38 -14.29
N GLY A 101 11.27 5.05 -14.25
CA GLY A 101 10.73 4.18 -15.30
C GLY A 101 9.29 3.71 -15.08
N ALA A 102 8.68 4.05 -13.94
CA ALA A 102 7.33 3.60 -13.64
C ALA A 102 6.27 4.38 -14.46
N ARG A 103 5.22 3.66 -14.87
CA ARG A 103 4.04 4.26 -15.52
C ARG A 103 3.14 4.85 -14.44
N ARG A 104 2.45 5.94 -14.76
CA ARG A 104 1.50 6.59 -13.85
C ARG A 104 0.10 6.50 -14.43
N GLY A 105 -0.91 6.21 -13.59
CA GLY A 105 -2.30 6.20 -14.06
C GLY A 105 -3.28 5.57 -13.10
N GLY A 106 -4.50 5.34 -13.61
CA GLY A 106 -5.61 4.78 -12.85
C GLY A 106 -5.52 3.27 -12.64
N PHE A 107 -6.02 2.83 -11.50
CA PHE A 107 -6.28 1.40 -11.21
C PHE A 107 -7.78 1.15 -11.17
N ALA A 108 -8.26 0.17 -11.94
CA ALA A 108 -9.60 -0.34 -11.78
C ALA A 108 -9.66 -1.35 -10.63
N SER A 109 -10.76 -1.37 -9.91
CA SER A 109 -10.99 -2.36 -8.87
C SER A 109 -11.73 -3.58 -9.41
N SER A 110 -11.41 -4.75 -8.87
CA SER A 110 -12.15 -5.97 -9.14
C SER A 110 -12.15 -6.87 -7.89
N GLY A 111 -13.31 -7.38 -7.50
CA GLY A 111 -13.42 -8.34 -6.39
C GLY A 111 -12.94 -9.75 -6.76
N ARG A 112 -12.49 -9.97 -8.00
CA ARG A 112 -11.97 -11.24 -8.51
C ARG A 112 -10.96 -11.00 -9.63
N PRO A 113 -10.09 -11.98 -9.96
CA PRO A 113 -9.17 -11.84 -11.08
C PRO A 113 -9.91 -11.56 -12.40
N VAL A 114 -9.47 -10.53 -13.14
CA VAL A 114 -9.98 -10.23 -14.48
C VAL A 114 -9.21 -11.10 -15.48
N ALA A 115 -9.77 -12.26 -15.79
CA ALA A 115 -9.04 -13.35 -16.44
C ALA A 115 -9.09 -13.33 -17.96
N SER A 116 -10.19 -12.88 -18.57
CA SER A 116 -10.33 -12.91 -20.03
C SER A 116 -9.83 -11.60 -20.67
N VAL A 117 -9.34 -11.70 -21.91
CA VAL A 117 -8.95 -10.52 -22.70
C VAL A 117 -10.14 -9.60 -22.96
N ALA A 118 -11.33 -10.18 -23.15
CA ALA A 118 -12.57 -9.40 -23.34
C ALA A 118 -12.95 -8.60 -22.11
N ASP A 119 -12.88 -9.20 -20.90
CA ASP A 119 -13.17 -8.50 -19.64
C ASP A 119 -12.15 -7.39 -19.37
N LYS A 120 -10.86 -7.62 -19.65
CA LYS A 120 -9.82 -6.59 -19.54
C LYS A 120 -10.11 -5.41 -20.48
N ALA A 121 -10.45 -5.69 -21.74
CA ALA A 121 -10.80 -4.65 -22.71
C ALA A 121 -12.07 -3.88 -22.33
N ALA A 122 -13.09 -4.57 -21.83
CA ALA A 122 -14.33 -3.95 -21.35
C ALA A 122 -14.06 -3.05 -20.14
N LEU A 123 -13.22 -3.50 -19.20
CA LEU A 123 -12.87 -2.73 -18.01
C LEU A 123 -12.03 -1.49 -18.37
N LEU A 124 -11.08 -1.61 -19.31
CA LEU A 124 -10.34 -0.46 -19.85
C LEU A 124 -11.28 0.55 -20.49
N ALA A 125 -12.20 0.09 -21.36
CA ALA A 125 -13.15 0.96 -22.04
C ALA A 125 -14.09 1.69 -21.07
N ALA A 126 -14.50 1.03 -19.99
CA ALA A 126 -15.40 1.59 -18.98
C ALA A 126 -14.70 2.59 -18.04
N THR A 127 -13.42 2.38 -17.75
CA THR A 127 -12.72 3.11 -16.68
C THR A 127 -11.59 4.01 -17.16
N GLY A 128 -10.95 3.68 -18.28
CA GLY A 128 -9.69 4.28 -18.72
C GLY A 128 -8.49 3.93 -17.85
N ALA A 129 -8.62 2.95 -16.92
CA ALA A 129 -7.55 2.54 -16.04
C ALA A 129 -6.44 1.80 -16.78
N LEU A 130 -5.19 2.02 -16.39
CA LEU A 130 -4.04 1.31 -16.96
C LEU A 130 -3.95 -0.14 -16.49
N ALA A 131 -4.32 -0.39 -15.24
CA ALA A 131 -4.17 -1.69 -14.59
C ALA A 131 -5.35 -2.01 -13.67
N VAL A 132 -5.41 -3.26 -13.22
CA VAL A 132 -6.44 -3.76 -12.29
C VAL A 132 -5.78 -4.58 -11.18
N ASP A 133 -6.29 -4.42 -9.97
CA ASP A 133 -5.97 -5.26 -8.82
C ASP A 133 -7.21 -5.58 -7.97
N MET A 134 -7.01 -6.29 -6.87
CA MET A 134 -8.11 -6.77 -6.04
C MET A 134 -8.21 -6.07 -4.67
N GLU A 135 -7.19 -5.35 -4.24
CA GLU A 135 -7.12 -4.78 -2.88
C GLU A 135 -7.19 -3.26 -2.84
N SER A 136 -6.67 -2.56 -3.86
CA SER A 136 -6.48 -1.10 -3.82
C SER A 136 -7.76 -0.33 -3.57
N HIS A 137 -8.92 -0.80 -4.04
CA HIS A 137 -10.20 -0.14 -3.80
C HIS A 137 -10.60 -0.14 -2.32
N LEU A 138 -10.42 -1.27 -1.65
CA LEU A 138 -10.69 -1.40 -0.23
C LEU A 138 -9.77 -0.49 0.59
N VAL A 139 -8.47 -0.51 0.27
CA VAL A 139 -7.47 0.33 0.92
C VAL A 139 -7.78 1.82 0.71
N ALA A 140 -8.09 2.23 -0.52
CA ALA A 140 -8.43 3.61 -0.86
C ALA A 140 -9.68 4.12 -0.12
N ARG A 141 -10.74 3.29 -0.04
CA ARG A 141 -11.97 3.65 0.68
C ARG A 141 -11.72 3.87 2.17
N LEU A 142 -11.03 2.94 2.82
CA LEU A 142 -10.74 3.02 4.26
C LEU A 142 -9.75 4.15 4.57
N ALA A 143 -8.71 4.31 3.76
CA ALA A 143 -7.78 5.42 3.90
C ALA A 143 -8.50 6.78 3.81
N ARG A 144 -9.41 6.95 2.84
CA ARG A 144 -10.24 8.16 2.69
C ARG A 144 -11.12 8.39 3.93
N ALA A 145 -11.78 7.34 4.45
CA ALA A 145 -12.64 7.45 5.63
C ALA A 145 -11.87 7.92 6.87
N HIS A 146 -10.61 7.49 7.01
CA HIS A 146 -9.72 7.87 8.10
C HIS A 146 -8.83 9.07 7.79
N ARG A 147 -8.97 9.71 6.60
CA ARG A 147 -8.12 10.84 6.16
C ARG A 147 -6.63 10.49 6.17
N ALA A 148 -6.29 9.23 5.96
CA ALA A 148 -4.90 8.77 5.89
C ALA A 148 -4.36 8.95 4.46
N PRO A 149 -3.13 9.46 4.28
CA PRO A 149 -2.44 9.46 3.00
C PRO A 149 -2.39 8.06 2.41
N PHE A 150 -2.70 7.94 1.11
CA PHE A 150 -2.79 6.66 0.41
C PHE A 150 -1.99 6.66 -0.89
N ALA A 151 -1.27 5.58 -1.16
CA ALA A 151 -0.53 5.38 -2.40
C ALA A 151 -0.71 3.96 -2.97
N VAL A 152 -0.39 3.79 -4.25
CA VAL A 152 -0.40 2.49 -4.95
C VAL A 152 0.90 2.32 -5.73
N VAL A 153 1.55 1.16 -5.55
CA VAL A 153 2.72 0.73 -6.34
C VAL A 153 2.52 -0.73 -6.72
N ARG A 154 2.43 -1.01 -8.01
CA ARG A 154 2.17 -2.37 -8.49
C ARG A 154 3.16 -2.77 -9.59
N GLY A 155 3.52 -4.07 -9.61
CA GLY A 155 4.26 -4.69 -10.70
C GLY A 155 3.31 -5.46 -11.63
N VAL A 156 3.45 -5.27 -12.93
CA VAL A 156 2.59 -5.95 -13.92
C VAL A 156 2.97 -7.42 -14.01
N SER A 157 2.04 -8.31 -13.69
CA SER A 157 2.19 -9.77 -13.73
C SER A 157 1.65 -10.43 -14.98
N ASP A 158 0.71 -9.76 -15.67
CA ASP A 158 0.08 -10.29 -16.89
C ASP A 158 -0.39 -9.17 -17.82
N GLY A 159 -0.19 -9.37 -19.09
CA GLY A 159 -0.48 -8.37 -20.12
C GLY A 159 -1.97 -8.25 -20.46
N ALA A 160 -2.37 -7.11 -21.01
CA ALA A 160 -3.76 -6.82 -21.42
C ALA A 160 -4.32 -7.83 -22.43
N ARG A 161 -3.46 -8.37 -23.32
CA ARG A 161 -3.84 -9.35 -24.35
C ARG A 161 -3.62 -10.79 -23.91
N ARG A 162 -3.50 -11.03 -22.60
CA ARG A 162 -3.27 -12.35 -22.01
C ARG A 162 -4.48 -12.79 -21.19
N ALA A 163 -5.02 -13.96 -21.52
CA ALA A 163 -6.00 -14.63 -20.67
C ALA A 163 -5.27 -15.44 -19.58
N LEU A 164 -5.77 -15.37 -18.34
CA LEU A 164 -5.30 -16.17 -17.22
C LEU A 164 -5.96 -17.55 -17.27
N PRO A 165 -5.19 -18.68 -17.19
CA PRO A 165 -5.77 -20.00 -17.09
C PRO A 165 -6.54 -20.17 -15.77
N HIS A 166 -7.56 -21.02 -15.74
CA HIS A 166 -8.39 -21.25 -14.56
C HIS A 166 -7.55 -21.66 -13.33
N ALA A 167 -6.50 -22.47 -13.55
CA ALA A 167 -5.58 -22.86 -12.47
C ALA A 167 -4.89 -21.66 -11.80
N ALA A 168 -4.59 -20.57 -12.53
CA ALA A 168 -4.03 -19.36 -11.95
C ALA A 168 -5.10 -18.55 -11.15
N GLN A 169 -6.36 -18.56 -11.61
CA GLN A 169 -7.45 -17.83 -10.94
C GLN A 169 -7.80 -18.40 -9.56
N VAL A 170 -7.63 -19.71 -9.36
CA VAL A 170 -7.88 -20.43 -8.10
C VAL A 170 -6.60 -20.63 -7.27
N GLY A 171 -5.49 -20.03 -7.70
CA GLY A 171 -4.16 -20.25 -7.13
C GLY A 171 -3.86 -19.50 -5.84
N LEU A 172 -4.78 -18.64 -5.34
CA LEU A 172 -4.59 -17.85 -4.12
C LEU A 172 -5.53 -18.33 -3.02
N ALA A 173 -4.97 -18.68 -1.85
CA ALA A 173 -5.72 -19.00 -0.65
C ALA A 173 -6.09 -17.75 0.16
N ALA A 174 -7.04 -17.88 1.08
CA ALA A 174 -7.48 -16.76 1.95
C ALA A 174 -6.36 -16.15 2.79
N ASP A 175 -5.32 -16.91 3.11
CA ASP A 175 -4.15 -16.46 3.86
C ASP A 175 -3.03 -15.86 2.97
N GLY A 176 -3.28 -15.66 1.68
CA GLY A 176 -2.31 -15.12 0.72
C GLY A 176 -1.22 -16.11 0.28
N ARG A 177 -1.35 -17.39 0.60
CA ARG A 177 -0.45 -18.46 0.15
C ARG A 177 -0.94 -19.10 -1.15
N PRO A 178 -0.05 -19.79 -1.89
CA PRO A 178 -0.48 -20.60 -3.04
C PRO A 178 -1.46 -21.72 -2.64
N ALA A 179 -2.61 -21.75 -3.31
CA ALA A 179 -3.66 -22.77 -3.10
C ALA A 179 -3.38 -24.01 -3.95
N ILE A 180 -2.46 -24.87 -3.54
CA ILE A 180 -1.99 -26.03 -4.34
C ILE A 180 -3.13 -27.01 -4.68
N GLY A 181 -4.01 -27.32 -3.73
CA GLY A 181 -5.14 -28.23 -3.93
C GLY A 181 -6.08 -27.82 -5.07
N PRO A 182 -6.63 -26.59 -5.05
CA PRO A 182 -7.45 -26.06 -6.15
C PRO A 182 -6.73 -26.02 -7.50
N VAL A 183 -5.43 -25.66 -7.51
CA VAL A 183 -4.62 -25.69 -8.74
C VAL A 183 -4.52 -27.10 -9.32
N LEU A 184 -4.19 -28.09 -8.51
CA LEU A 184 -4.12 -29.50 -8.95
C LEU A 184 -5.48 -30.03 -9.40
N ALA A 185 -6.56 -29.67 -8.73
CA ALA A 185 -7.92 -30.03 -9.15
C ALA A 185 -8.27 -29.43 -10.51
N SER A 186 -7.90 -28.16 -10.74
CA SER A 186 -8.07 -27.48 -12.03
C SER A 186 -7.26 -28.16 -13.15
N LEU A 187 -6.00 -28.54 -12.87
CA LEU A 187 -5.15 -29.23 -13.83
C LEU A 187 -5.66 -30.64 -14.17
N ARG A 188 -6.25 -31.35 -13.19
CA ARG A 188 -6.88 -32.65 -13.43
C ARG A 188 -8.08 -32.55 -14.36
N SER A 189 -8.89 -31.49 -14.23
CA SER A 189 -10.06 -31.29 -15.11
C SER A 189 -9.67 -30.80 -16.51
N ASN A 190 -8.56 -30.06 -16.65
CA ASN A 190 -8.06 -29.59 -17.94
C ASN A 190 -6.51 -29.52 -17.94
N PRO A 191 -5.81 -30.61 -18.31
CA PRO A 191 -4.35 -30.64 -18.32
C PRO A 191 -3.72 -29.73 -19.39
N PHE A 192 -4.44 -29.36 -20.45
CA PHE A 192 -3.93 -28.51 -21.52
C PHE A 192 -3.57 -27.08 -21.07
N GLN A 193 -4.04 -26.66 -19.88
CA GLN A 193 -3.70 -25.35 -19.31
C GLN A 193 -2.30 -25.30 -18.65
N ILE A 194 -1.58 -26.44 -18.52
CA ILE A 194 -0.24 -26.49 -17.88
C ILE A 194 0.73 -25.49 -18.51
N GLY A 195 0.81 -25.45 -19.86
CA GLY A 195 1.71 -24.51 -20.57
C GLY A 195 1.35 -23.04 -20.31
N ALA A 196 0.05 -22.71 -20.25
CA ALA A 196 -0.41 -21.38 -19.90
C ALA A 196 -0.11 -21.03 -18.44
N LEU A 197 -0.27 -22.00 -17.50
CA LEU A 197 0.03 -21.80 -16.09
C LEU A 197 1.53 -21.55 -15.87
N ILE A 198 2.41 -22.32 -16.49
CA ILE A 198 3.87 -22.13 -16.42
C ILE A 198 4.24 -20.71 -16.92
N ARG A 199 3.68 -20.30 -18.06
CA ARG A 199 3.91 -18.97 -18.59
C ARG A 199 3.41 -17.89 -17.64
N THR A 200 2.21 -18.03 -17.06
CA THR A 200 1.67 -17.08 -16.07
C THR A 200 2.60 -16.99 -14.85
N ALA A 201 3.16 -18.11 -14.39
CA ALA A 201 4.10 -18.11 -13.28
C ALA A 201 5.41 -17.36 -13.62
N LEU A 202 5.94 -17.53 -14.84
CA LEU A 202 7.13 -16.80 -15.30
C LEU A 202 6.86 -15.30 -15.46
N GLU A 203 5.72 -14.94 -16.04
CA GLU A 203 5.30 -13.53 -16.16
C GLU A 203 5.10 -12.89 -14.77
N ALA A 204 4.52 -13.62 -13.82
CA ALA A 204 4.41 -13.13 -12.43
C ALA A 204 5.79 -12.94 -11.78
N GLU A 205 6.78 -13.80 -12.11
CA GLU A 205 8.16 -13.63 -11.65
C GLU A 205 8.78 -12.30 -12.06
N ASP A 206 8.57 -11.86 -13.31
CA ASP A 206 9.03 -10.55 -13.79
C ASP A 206 8.37 -9.41 -12.99
N GLY A 207 7.08 -9.55 -12.67
CA GLY A 207 6.35 -8.63 -11.80
C GLY A 207 6.94 -8.57 -10.39
N PHE A 208 7.26 -9.72 -9.77
CA PHE A 208 7.92 -9.76 -8.46
C PHE A 208 9.31 -9.12 -8.49
N GLN A 209 10.11 -9.38 -9.52
CA GLN A 209 11.41 -8.73 -9.69
C GLN A 209 11.29 -7.21 -9.81
N ALA A 210 10.23 -6.72 -10.49
CA ALA A 210 9.94 -5.29 -10.53
C ALA A 210 9.64 -4.73 -9.15
N LEU A 211 8.83 -5.42 -8.34
CA LEU A 211 8.54 -5.04 -6.95
C LEU A 211 9.79 -5.05 -6.06
N GLU A 212 10.69 -6.02 -6.23
CA GLU A 212 11.96 -6.04 -5.52
C GLU A 212 12.85 -4.84 -5.88
N ARG A 213 12.91 -4.46 -7.17
CA ARG A 213 13.61 -3.24 -7.60
C ARG A 213 12.97 -1.99 -6.98
N ALA A 214 11.63 -1.91 -7.02
CA ALA A 214 10.90 -0.80 -6.40
C ALA A 214 11.19 -0.71 -4.89
N ARG A 215 11.14 -1.83 -4.17
CA ARG A 215 11.42 -1.87 -2.74
C ARG A 215 12.82 -1.38 -2.40
N ARG A 216 13.83 -1.77 -3.19
CA ARG A 216 15.21 -1.29 -3.01
C ARG A 216 15.34 0.22 -3.25
N ALA A 217 14.69 0.75 -4.29
CA ALA A 217 14.73 2.17 -4.62
C ALA A 217 13.97 3.04 -3.61
N LEU A 218 12.83 2.57 -3.11
CA LEU A 218 11.94 3.32 -2.22
C LEU A 218 12.34 3.27 -0.74
N GLY A 219 13.23 2.37 -0.36
CA GLY A 219 13.63 2.17 1.04
C GLY A 219 12.50 1.62 1.93
N HIS A 220 12.73 1.55 3.23
CA HIS A 220 11.82 0.91 4.19
C HIS A 220 10.48 1.61 4.34
N ARG A 221 10.39 2.90 4.10
CA ARG A 221 9.17 3.70 4.19
C ARG A 221 8.44 3.84 2.86
N LEU A 222 8.88 3.19 1.79
CA LEU A 222 8.29 3.26 0.45
C LEU A 222 8.03 4.72 0.00
N ALA A 223 9.02 5.61 0.19
CA ALA A 223 8.92 7.04 -0.05
C ALA A 223 7.70 7.73 0.60
N GLY A 224 7.12 7.09 1.62
CA GLY A 224 5.94 7.59 2.32
C GLY A 224 6.20 8.86 3.12
N PRO A 225 5.13 9.52 3.59
CA PRO A 225 5.25 10.75 4.38
C PRO A 225 6.08 10.54 5.64
N GLY A 226 6.91 11.52 6.00
CA GLY A 226 7.62 11.58 7.26
C GLY A 226 6.67 11.90 8.41
N ARG A 227 7.14 11.74 9.67
CA ARG A 227 6.33 12.13 10.84
C ARG A 227 5.97 13.62 10.81
N VAL A 228 6.87 14.46 10.30
CA VAL A 228 6.65 15.90 10.19
C VAL A 228 5.64 16.21 9.08
N ASP A 229 5.76 15.55 7.91
CA ASP A 229 4.83 15.74 6.80
C ASP A 229 3.41 15.33 7.20
N ALA A 230 3.25 14.17 7.87
CA ALA A 230 1.96 13.71 8.36
C ALA A 230 1.34 14.66 9.42
N LEU A 231 2.16 15.32 10.24
CA LEU A 231 1.70 16.31 11.21
C LEU A 231 1.27 17.61 10.49
N VAL A 232 2.03 18.07 9.51
CA VAL A 232 1.68 19.27 8.71
C VAL A 232 0.38 19.04 7.94
N ASP A 233 0.22 17.89 7.29
CA ASP A 233 -1.01 17.55 6.56
C ASP A 233 -2.22 17.46 7.51
N HIS A 234 -2.04 16.89 8.72
CA HIS A 234 -3.09 16.82 9.73
C HIS A 234 -3.52 18.20 10.22
N LEU A 235 -2.56 19.10 10.47
CA LEU A 235 -2.83 20.46 10.90
C LEU A 235 -3.46 21.30 9.78
N ALA A 236 -3.11 21.06 8.53
CA ALA A 236 -3.72 21.72 7.38
C ALA A 236 -5.17 21.26 7.12
N ALA A 237 -5.47 19.99 7.42
CA ALA A 237 -6.82 19.42 7.29
C ALA A 237 -7.77 19.79 8.43
N ASP A 238 -7.23 20.10 9.61
CA ASP A 238 -7.99 20.54 10.79
C ASP A 238 -7.29 21.73 11.47
N PRO A 239 -7.56 22.97 11.03
CA PRO A 239 -6.99 24.18 11.66
C PRO A 239 -7.33 24.32 13.16
N ALA A 240 -8.39 23.68 13.64
CA ALA A 240 -8.73 23.69 15.06
C ALA A 240 -7.75 22.87 15.92
N ALA A 241 -7.03 21.93 15.32
CA ALA A 241 -5.99 21.17 16.00
C ALA A 241 -4.78 22.02 16.37
N ILE A 242 -4.54 23.14 15.67
CA ILE A 242 -3.46 24.10 15.99
C ILE A 242 -3.77 24.79 17.33
N VAL A 243 -5.02 25.18 17.54
CA VAL A 243 -5.44 25.88 18.77
C VAL A 243 -5.34 24.97 19.99
N SER A 244 -5.64 23.68 19.80
CA SER A 244 -5.55 22.67 20.87
C SER A 244 -4.10 22.36 21.29
N ALA A 245 -3.17 22.40 20.33
CA ALA A 245 -1.75 22.18 20.61
C ALA A 245 -1.11 23.38 21.34
N ASP A 246 -1.52 24.59 21.02
CA ASP A 246 -1.03 25.81 21.69
C ASP A 246 -1.50 25.88 23.15
N HIS A 247 -2.72 25.39 23.45
CA HIS A 247 -3.25 25.29 24.81
C HIS A 247 -2.47 24.27 25.65
N ALA A 248 -2.07 23.15 25.07
CA ALA A 248 -1.29 22.12 25.74
C ALA A 248 0.17 22.52 26.00
N LEU A 249 0.73 23.43 25.20
CA LEU A 249 2.08 23.98 25.40
C LEU A 249 2.09 25.17 26.37
N GLY A 250 0.94 25.86 26.52
CA GLY A 250 0.79 27.02 27.42
C GLY A 250 0.70 26.65 28.90
N GLU A 251 0.40 25.41 29.25
CA GLU A 251 0.29 24.96 30.65
C GLU A 251 1.62 24.45 31.25
N ALA A 252 2.69 24.38 30.48
CA ALA A 252 4.03 24.07 31.00
C ALA A 252 4.60 25.33 31.68
N GLN A 253 4.30 25.52 32.96
CA GLN A 253 4.90 26.59 33.77
C GLN A 253 6.43 26.42 33.82
N PRO A 254 7.20 27.49 33.65
CA PRO A 254 8.66 27.42 33.80
C PRO A 254 8.98 27.06 35.25
N THR A 255 9.63 25.93 35.45
CA THR A 255 10.22 25.59 36.76
C THR A 255 11.28 26.63 37.10
N VAL A 256 10.97 27.49 38.04
CA VAL A 256 11.93 28.45 38.58
C VAL A 256 13.05 27.68 39.25
N LEU A 257 14.22 27.65 38.67
CA LEU A 257 15.44 27.18 39.31
C LEU A 257 15.68 28.06 40.55
N GLN A 258 15.43 27.52 41.74
CA GLN A 258 15.83 28.14 42.99
C GLN A 258 17.36 28.22 43.04
N ASP A 259 17.85 29.48 43.02
CA ASP A 259 19.25 29.82 43.22
C ASP A 259 19.73 29.41 44.60
N THR A 260 20.40 28.30 44.70
CA THR A 260 21.05 27.80 45.92
C THR A 260 22.40 28.51 46.10
N ARG A 261 22.40 29.83 46.33
CA ARG A 261 23.58 30.50 46.87
C ARG A 261 23.58 30.32 48.38
N GLY A 262 24.52 29.52 48.90
CA GLY A 262 24.80 29.32 50.28
C GLY A 262 25.26 30.60 51.00
N PRO A 263 25.16 30.67 52.34
CA PRO A 263 25.49 31.84 53.11
C PRO A 263 26.99 32.24 53.00
N PRO A 264 27.34 33.54 53.09
CA PRO A 264 28.69 33.99 52.95
C PRO A 264 29.59 33.51 54.14
N LEU A 265 30.77 33.04 53.82
CA LEU A 265 31.79 32.65 54.78
C LEU A 265 32.24 33.84 55.62
N ALA A 266 32.17 33.70 56.97
CA ALA A 266 32.71 34.65 57.90
C ALA A 266 34.24 34.77 57.81
N ARG A 267 34.73 35.99 57.75
CA ARG A 267 36.18 36.30 57.84
C ARG A 267 36.68 36.14 59.27
N PRO A 268 37.82 35.52 59.52
CA PRO A 268 38.45 35.55 60.83
C PRO A 268 39.07 36.91 61.09
N GLY A 269 38.65 37.54 62.18
CA GLY A 269 39.23 38.76 62.68
C GLY A 269 40.56 38.51 63.37
N ALA A 270 41.38 39.52 63.37
CA ALA A 270 42.71 39.60 63.98
C ALA A 270 42.71 39.39 65.48
#